data_fb0ad34b5d6a0602edf34d7b0e8ae04a
#
_entry.id   fb0ad34b5d6a0602edf34d7b0e8ae04a
#
_cell.length_a   1.000
_cell.length_b   1.000
_cell.length_c   1.000
_cell.angle_alpha   90.00
_cell.angle_beta   90.00
_cell.angle_gamma   90.00
#
_symmetry.space_group_name_H-M   'P 1'
#
loop_
_entity.id
_entity.type
_entity.pdbx_description
1 polymer ?
#
loop_
_entity_poly.entity_id
_entity_poly.type
_entity_poly.pdbx_seq_one_letter_code
_entity_poly.pdbx_strand_id
1 'polypeptide(L)'
;MGNFLLVHGAWCGGWVWRKVADRLRSFGHNVYTPSLSGMGDRSHLLSANISLQTHIEDIFNIVEFERLTNVVLVAHSYGGMVATGVADRIPDKIDALIYLNAALPQNGQAMLDLISDKRKNTVIRLAEQEGAGVGIPSSLIMETGIEDDREHAEFMSRTCLCL
;
A
#
# COMPACT_ATOMS: atom_id res chain seq x y z
N MET A 1 -16.20 7.89 18.08
CA MET A 1 -16.19 6.76 17.15
C MET A 1 -15.73 7.30 15.80
N GLY A 2 -14.68 6.76 15.20
CA GLY A 2 -14.08 7.26 13.94
C GLY A 2 -13.97 6.11 12.93
N ASN A 3 -13.89 6.47 11.63
CA ASN A 3 -13.69 5.54 10.53
C ASN A 3 -12.22 5.55 10.14
N PHE A 4 -11.50 4.48 10.42
CA PHE A 4 -10.10 4.32 10.03
C PHE A 4 -9.99 3.46 8.78
N LEU A 5 -9.28 3.94 7.77
CA LEU A 5 -8.97 3.21 6.56
C LEU A 5 -7.44 3.11 6.43
N LEU A 6 -6.91 1.89 6.58
CA LEU A 6 -5.48 1.63 6.71
C LEU A 6 -4.95 1.01 5.41
N VAL A 7 -4.14 1.76 4.68
CA VAL A 7 -3.58 1.36 3.38
C VAL A 7 -2.16 0.86 3.56
N HIS A 8 -1.91 -0.38 3.17
CA HIS A 8 -0.62 -1.04 3.30
C HIS A 8 0.40 -0.60 2.25
N GLY A 9 1.67 -0.94 2.48
CA GLY A 9 2.77 -0.73 1.54
C GLY A 9 2.86 -1.81 0.47
N ALA A 10 3.87 -1.67 -0.41
CA ALA A 10 4.23 -2.69 -1.38
C ALA A 10 4.53 -4.03 -0.67
N TRP A 11 4.35 -5.15 -1.37
CA TRP A 11 4.56 -6.53 -0.90
C TRP A 11 3.72 -6.94 0.32
N CYS A 12 2.74 -6.15 0.71
CA CYS A 12 1.89 -6.41 1.85
C CYS A 12 0.43 -6.66 1.42
N GLY A 13 -0.43 -6.82 2.38
CA GLY A 13 -1.88 -6.86 2.27
C GLY A 13 -2.49 -6.27 3.53
N GLY A 14 -3.81 -6.19 3.60
CA GLY A 14 -4.53 -5.66 4.76
C GLY A 14 -4.18 -6.35 6.09
N TRP A 15 -3.68 -7.57 6.02
CA TRP A 15 -3.27 -8.38 7.18
C TRP A 15 -2.15 -7.76 8.03
N VAL A 16 -1.27 -6.91 7.45
CA VAL A 16 -0.20 -6.24 8.22
C VAL A 16 -0.76 -5.33 9.30
N TRP A 17 -1.97 -4.87 9.12
CA TRP A 17 -2.66 -3.99 10.05
C TRP A 17 -3.41 -4.71 11.17
N ARG A 18 -3.44 -6.06 11.20
CA ARG A 18 -4.28 -6.84 12.12
C ARG A 18 -4.17 -6.36 13.57
N LYS A 19 -2.95 -6.30 14.11
CA LYS A 19 -2.73 -5.88 15.51
C LYS A 19 -3.19 -4.44 15.77
N VAL A 20 -2.95 -3.54 14.83
CA VAL A 20 -3.37 -2.12 14.92
C VAL A 20 -4.90 -2.03 14.81
N ALA A 21 -5.48 -2.73 13.86
CA ALA A 21 -6.93 -2.76 13.66
C ALA A 21 -7.67 -3.29 14.89
N ASP A 22 -7.20 -4.38 15.48
CA ASP A 22 -7.78 -4.96 16.69
C ASP A 22 -7.73 -3.95 17.86
N ARG A 23 -6.61 -3.24 17.97
CA ARG A 23 -6.46 -2.20 18.99
C ARG A 23 -7.41 -1.02 18.77
N LEU A 24 -7.52 -0.51 17.54
CA LEU A 24 -8.44 0.58 17.22
C LEU A 24 -9.90 0.15 17.43
N ARG A 25 -10.26 -1.07 17.04
CA ARG A 25 -11.60 -1.63 17.28
C ARG A 25 -11.91 -1.75 18.76
N SER A 26 -10.92 -2.11 19.59
CA SER A 26 -11.11 -2.16 21.05
C SER A 26 -11.41 -0.80 21.69
N PHE A 27 -11.08 0.29 21.00
CA PHE A 27 -11.46 1.66 21.38
C PHE A 27 -12.78 2.12 20.76
N GLY A 28 -13.51 1.23 20.08
CA GLY A 28 -14.82 1.52 19.49
C GLY A 28 -14.77 2.21 18.13
N HIS A 29 -13.66 2.13 17.41
CA HIS A 29 -13.56 2.66 16.04
C HIS A 29 -13.98 1.62 14.99
N ASN A 30 -14.50 2.09 13.85
CA ASN A 30 -14.62 1.29 12.64
C ASN A 30 -13.27 1.25 11.94
N VAL A 31 -12.81 0.06 11.54
CA VAL A 31 -11.48 -0.08 10.92
C VAL A 31 -11.53 -0.98 9.71
N TYR A 32 -11.11 -0.42 8.58
CA TYR A 32 -11.04 -1.05 7.26
C TYR A 32 -9.57 -1.28 6.91
N THR A 33 -9.23 -2.48 6.51
CA THR A 33 -7.85 -2.88 6.18
C THR A 33 -7.84 -3.67 4.87
N PRO A 34 -8.16 -3.03 3.74
CA PRO A 34 -8.21 -3.73 2.46
C PRO A 34 -6.83 -4.14 1.98
N SER A 35 -6.77 -5.22 1.19
CA SER A 35 -5.64 -5.47 0.31
C SER A 35 -5.87 -4.83 -1.05
N LEU A 36 -4.85 -4.18 -1.59
CA LEU A 36 -4.87 -3.59 -2.92
C LEU A 36 -4.92 -4.71 -3.99
N SER A 37 -5.50 -4.45 -5.14
CA SER A 37 -5.58 -5.39 -6.26
C SER A 37 -4.19 -5.88 -6.67
N GLY A 38 -4.04 -7.19 -6.84
CA GLY A 38 -2.76 -7.82 -7.16
C GLY A 38 -1.81 -8.01 -5.97
N MET A 39 -2.20 -7.58 -4.75
CA MET A 39 -1.37 -7.67 -3.55
C MET A 39 -2.02 -8.53 -2.45
N GLY A 40 -1.19 -9.09 -1.58
CA GLY A 40 -1.63 -9.88 -0.43
C GLY A 40 -2.58 -11.01 -0.81
N ASP A 41 -3.71 -11.10 -0.13
CA ASP A 41 -4.78 -12.06 -0.39
C ASP A 41 -5.47 -11.87 -1.75
N ARG A 42 -5.22 -10.75 -2.44
CA ARG A 42 -5.68 -10.46 -3.79
C ARG A 42 -4.58 -10.65 -4.87
N SER A 43 -3.47 -11.31 -4.53
CA SER A 43 -2.33 -11.56 -5.45
C SER A 43 -2.73 -12.29 -6.74
N HIS A 44 -3.78 -13.12 -6.70
CA HIS A 44 -4.34 -13.81 -7.86
C HIS A 44 -4.88 -12.87 -8.97
N LEU A 45 -5.06 -11.58 -8.66
CA LEU A 45 -5.50 -10.55 -9.61
C LEU A 45 -4.32 -9.84 -10.28
N LEU A 46 -3.06 -10.16 -9.91
CA LEU A 46 -1.89 -9.47 -10.46
C LEU A 46 -1.84 -9.60 -11.97
N SER A 47 -1.77 -8.46 -12.65
CA SER A 47 -1.70 -8.38 -14.10
C SER A 47 -1.06 -7.07 -14.55
N ALA A 48 -0.61 -7.01 -15.81
CA ALA A 48 -0.04 -5.80 -16.41
C ALA A 48 -1.02 -4.62 -16.50
N ASN A 49 -2.30 -4.84 -16.27
CA ASN A 49 -3.32 -3.79 -16.29
C ASN A 49 -3.50 -3.10 -14.92
N ILE A 50 -2.89 -3.63 -13.86
CA ILE A 50 -2.94 -2.98 -12.55
C ILE A 50 -1.98 -1.79 -12.54
N SER A 51 -2.48 -0.67 -12.08
CA SER A 51 -1.74 0.59 -12.00
C SER A 51 -2.01 1.29 -10.66
N LEU A 52 -1.33 2.39 -10.40
CA LEU A 52 -1.64 3.25 -9.25
C LEU A 52 -3.11 3.68 -9.25
N GLN A 53 -3.68 3.97 -10.43
CA GLN A 53 -5.09 4.33 -10.54
C GLN A 53 -6.02 3.20 -10.09
N THR A 54 -5.68 1.92 -10.40
CA THR A 54 -6.43 0.76 -9.90
C THR A 54 -6.46 0.73 -8.37
N HIS A 55 -5.31 0.97 -7.74
CA HIS A 55 -5.21 0.99 -6.28
C HIS A 55 -5.93 2.19 -5.64
N ILE A 56 -5.94 3.34 -6.30
CA ILE A 56 -6.75 4.50 -5.88
C ILE A 56 -8.24 4.13 -5.93
N GLU A 57 -8.69 3.45 -7.00
CA GLU A 57 -10.08 2.98 -7.12
C GLU A 57 -10.44 1.93 -6.04
N ASP A 58 -9.52 1.01 -5.71
CA ASP A 58 -9.76 0.04 -4.63
C ASP A 58 -10.14 0.74 -3.32
N ILE A 59 -9.42 1.80 -2.97
CA ILE A 59 -9.63 2.53 -1.70
C ILE A 59 -10.83 3.49 -1.81
N PHE A 60 -10.94 4.20 -2.92
CA PHE A 60 -12.07 5.08 -3.20
C PHE A 60 -13.39 4.34 -3.10
N ASN A 61 -13.49 3.17 -3.73
CA ASN A 61 -14.71 2.37 -3.73
C ASN A 61 -15.12 1.93 -2.33
N ILE A 62 -14.18 1.64 -1.42
CA ILE A 62 -14.52 1.34 -0.03
C ILE A 62 -15.22 2.56 0.61
N VAL A 63 -14.65 3.75 0.44
CA VAL A 63 -15.25 4.97 1.01
C VAL A 63 -16.65 5.19 0.46
N GLU A 64 -16.86 4.96 -0.85
CA GLU A 64 -18.15 5.17 -1.50
C GLU A 64 -19.19 4.10 -1.11
N PHE A 65 -18.85 2.82 -1.26
CA PHE A 65 -19.81 1.73 -1.05
C PHE A 65 -20.15 1.50 0.43
N GLU A 66 -19.18 1.73 1.33
CA GLU A 66 -19.40 1.73 2.78
C GLU A 66 -19.99 3.07 3.29
N ARG A 67 -20.15 4.07 2.38
CA ARG A 67 -20.67 5.41 2.67
C ARG A 67 -19.94 6.08 3.83
N LEU A 68 -18.61 5.97 3.83
CA LEU A 68 -17.80 6.54 4.89
C LEU A 68 -17.71 8.05 4.79
N THR A 69 -17.69 8.69 5.95
CA THR A 69 -17.43 10.12 6.14
C THR A 69 -16.47 10.28 7.31
N ASN A 70 -15.80 11.43 7.40
CA ASN A 70 -14.84 11.73 8.45
C ASN A 70 -13.78 10.60 8.59
N VAL A 71 -13.21 10.23 7.46
CA VAL A 71 -12.26 9.13 7.36
C VAL A 71 -10.88 9.57 7.84
N VAL A 72 -10.31 8.84 8.79
CA VAL A 72 -8.89 8.90 9.10
C VAL A 72 -8.17 7.92 8.16
N LEU A 73 -7.57 8.45 7.09
CA LEU A 73 -6.86 7.68 6.09
C LEU A 73 -5.40 7.54 6.49
N VAL A 74 -4.97 6.32 6.78
CA VAL A 74 -3.59 6.02 7.21
C VAL A 74 -2.89 5.24 6.11
N ALA A 75 -1.73 5.69 5.70
CA ALA A 75 -0.95 5.06 4.64
C ALA A 75 0.46 4.72 5.09
N HIS A 76 0.93 3.53 4.74
CA HIS A 76 2.30 3.07 4.97
C HIS A 76 3.03 2.88 3.65
N SER A 77 4.29 3.35 3.58
CA SER A 77 5.20 3.11 2.44
C SER A 77 4.54 3.50 1.09
N TYR A 78 4.45 2.58 0.12
CA TYR A 78 3.77 2.75 -1.17
C TYR A 78 2.31 3.22 -1.01
N GLY A 79 1.63 2.81 0.05
CA GLY A 79 0.26 3.25 0.34
C GLY A 79 0.09 4.77 0.37
N GLY A 80 1.17 5.52 0.59
CA GLY A 80 1.16 6.98 0.51
C GLY A 80 0.85 7.51 -0.89
N MET A 81 1.31 6.85 -1.96
CA MET A 81 0.94 7.17 -3.33
C MET A 81 -0.57 7.06 -3.53
N VAL A 82 -1.13 5.96 -3.03
CA VAL A 82 -2.57 5.65 -3.14
C VAL A 82 -3.40 6.63 -2.33
N ALA A 83 -3.04 6.84 -1.06
CA ALA A 83 -3.79 7.71 -0.16
C ALA A 83 -3.78 9.18 -0.60
N THR A 84 -2.68 9.66 -1.19
CA THR A 84 -2.60 11.00 -1.79
C THR A 84 -3.64 11.14 -2.91
N GLY A 85 -3.70 10.18 -3.85
CA GLY A 85 -4.66 10.22 -4.95
C GLY A 85 -6.12 10.10 -4.49
N VAL A 86 -6.38 9.32 -3.44
CA VAL A 86 -7.71 9.22 -2.83
C VAL A 86 -8.10 10.54 -2.17
N ALA A 87 -7.22 11.13 -1.36
CA ALA A 87 -7.49 12.38 -0.65
C ALA A 87 -7.73 13.56 -1.62
N ASP A 88 -7.00 13.60 -2.73
CA ASP A 88 -7.21 14.60 -3.79
C ASP A 88 -8.59 14.47 -4.44
N ARG A 89 -9.08 13.23 -4.60
CA ARG A 89 -10.37 12.94 -5.24
C ARG A 89 -11.59 13.18 -4.35
N ILE A 90 -11.46 12.94 -3.03
CA ILE A 90 -12.57 13.03 -2.07
C ILE A 90 -12.17 13.80 -0.80
N PRO A 91 -11.65 15.03 -0.92
CA PRO A 91 -11.14 15.78 0.23
C PRO A 91 -12.21 15.99 1.31
N ASP A 92 -13.46 16.16 0.91
CA ASP A 92 -14.59 16.43 1.82
C ASP A 92 -14.95 15.21 2.71
N LYS A 93 -14.47 14.01 2.38
CA LYS A 93 -14.71 12.79 3.17
C LYS A 93 -13.56 12.45 4.11
N ILE A 94 -12.41 13.10 3.95
CA ILE A 94 -11.19 12.84 4.72
C ILE A 94 -11.08 13.83 5.88
N ASP A 95 -11.12 13.32 7.09
CA ASP A 95 -10.94 14.11 8.32
C ASP A 95 -9.44 14.28 8.64
N ALA A 96 -8.65 13.23 8.44
CA ALA A 96 -7.19 13.27 8.60
C ALA A 96 -6.49 12.32 7.62
N LEU A 97 -5.32 12.75 7.13
CA LEU A 97 -4.44 11.95 6.28
C LEU A 97 -3.11 11.75 7.02
N ILE A 98 -2.77 10.49 7.32
CA ILE A 98 -1.60 10.12 8.10
C ILE A 98 -0.62 9.31 7.24
N TYR A 99 0.59 9.84 7.06
CA TYR A 99 1.70 9.17 6.38
C TYR A 99 2.62 8.51 7.41
N LEU A 100 2.55 7.18 7.51
CA LEU A 100 3.39 6.39 8.39
C LEU A 100 4.59 5.86 7.58
N ASN A 101 5.72 6.57 7.63
CA ASN A 101 6.90 6.28 6.81
C ASN A 101 6.54 5.98 5.34
N ALA A 102 5.73 6.85 4.75
CA ALA A 102 5.07 6.64 3.49
C ALA A 102 5.58 7.59 2.39
N ALA A 103 5.42 7.19 1.14
CA ALA A 103 5.68 8.02 -0.01
C ALA A 103 4.72 9.23 -0.03
N LEU A 104 5.27 10.42 -0.24
CA LEU A 104 4.50 11.66 -0.39
C LEU A 104 4.82 12.26 -1.76
N PRO A 105 4.05 11.89 -2.80
CA PRO A 105 4.30 12.37 -4.15
C PRO A 105 3.83 13.82 -4.35
N GLN A 106 4.49 14.52 -5.26
CA GLN A 106 3.96 15.70 -5.90
C GLN A 106 3.14 15.30 -7.14
N ASN A 107 2.34 16.22 -7.67
CA ASN A 107 1.54 15.95 -8.86
C ASN A 107 2.42 15.48 -10.03
N GLY A 108 2.04 14.36 -10.65
CA GLY A 108 2.74 13.74 -11.77
C GLY A 108 3.95 12.88 -11.40
N GLN A 109 4.33 12.77 -10.12
CA GLN A 109 5.43 11.91 -9.71
C GLN A 109 5.00 10.45 -9.61
N ALA A 110 5.84 9.56 -10.15
CA ALA A 110 5.78 8.13 -9.92
C ALA A 110 6.58 7.74 -8.65
N MET A 111 6.33 6.56 -8.10
CA MET A 111 7.10 6.03 -6.97
C MET A 111 8.61 6.00 -7.25
N LEU A 112 9.00 5.71 -8.48
CA LEU A 112 10.41 5.68 -8.91
C LEU A 112 11.09 7.05 -8.91
N ASP A 113 10.33 8.14 -8.90
CA ASP A 113 10.87 9.50 -8.84
C ASP A 113 11.21 9.93 -7.41
N LEU A 114 10.74 9.16 -6.41
CA LEU A 114 10.95 9.42 -4.99
C LEU A 114 12.16 8.67 -4.42
N ILE A 115 12.84 7.87 -5.22
CA ILE A 115 13.98 7.05 -4.80
C ILE A 115 15.24 7.41 -5.58
N SER A 116 16.42 7.06 -5.05
CA SER A 116 17.69 7.33 -5.72
C SER A 116 17.82 6.58 -7.05
N ASP A 117 18.60 7.13 -8.00
CA ASP A 117 18.83 6.50 -9.30
C ASP A 117 19.41 5.09 -9.18
N LYS A 118 20.29 4.85 -8.20
CA LYS A 118 20.82 3.51 -7.92
C LYS A 118 19.70 2.52 -7.60
N ARG A 119 18.76 2.91 -6.74
CA ARG A 119 17.62 2.08 -6.33
C ARG A 119 16.63 1.91 -7.47
N LYS A 120 16.37 2.97 -8.24
CA LYS A 120 15.53 2.94 -9.43
C LYS A 120 16.02 1.91 -10.44
N ASN A 121 17.31 1.92 -10.77
CA ASN A 121 17.92 0.95 -11.68
C ASN A 121 17.83 -0.49 -11.16
N THR A 122 17.98 -0.70 -9.86
CA THR A 122 17.78 -2.01 -9.23
C THR A 122 16.36 -2.50 -9.36
N VAL A 123 15.38 -1.64 -9.06
CA VAL A 123 13.94 -1.95 -9.18
C VAL A 123 13.58 -2.34 -10.61
N ILE A 124 13.99 -1.54 -11.60
CA ILE A 124 13.71 -1.82 -13.02
C ILE A 124 14.32 -3.16 -13.44
N ARG A 125 15.58 -3.40 -13.12
CA ARG A 125 16.28 -4.67 -13.44
C ARG A 125 15.55 -5.87 -12.83
N LEU A 126 15.17 -5.80 -11.56
CA LEU A 126 14.49 -6.91 -10.88
C LEU A 126 13.08 -7.13 -11.46
N ALA A 127 12.34 -6.08 -11.77
CA ALA A 127 11.04 -6.19 -12.40
C ALA A 127 11.12 -6.91 -13.74
N GLU A 128 12.15 -6.62 -14.55
CA GLU A 128 12.37 -7.25 -15.86
C GLU A 128 12.81 -8.71 -15.72
N GLN A 129 13.75 -8.99 -14.81
CA GLN A 129 14.40 -10.32 -14.71
C GLN A 129 13.58 -11.34 -13.91
N GLU A 130 12.92 -10.91 -12.85
CA GLU A 130 12.24 -11.79 -11.90
C GLU A 130 10.73 -11.54 -11.83
N GLY A 131 10.29 -10.32 -12.14
CA GLY A 131 8.89 -9.89 -12.03
C GLY A 131 8.08 -10.04 -13.32
N ALA A 132 8.63 -10.66 -14.37
CA ALA A 132 8.00 -10.80 -15.69
C ALA A 132 7.51 -9.45 -16.29
N GLY A 133 8.14 -8.34 -15.90
CA GLY A 133 7.76 -6.99 -16.31
C GLY A 133 6.45 -6.47 -15.67
N VAL A 134 5.85 -7.23 -14.75
CA VAL A 134 4.56 -6.90 -14.14
C VAL A 134 4.69 -6.55 -12.67
N GLY A 135 5.65 -7.14 -11.98
CA GLY A 135 5.80 -6.94 -10.54
C GLY A 135 7.25 -6.70 -10.13
N ILE A 136 7.44 -6.15 -8.94
CA ILE A 136 8.74 -6.02 -8.30
C ILE A 136 8.85 -7.14 -7.27
N PRO A 137 9.80 -8.08 -7.42
CA PRO A 137 9.90 -9.22 -6.52
C PRO A 137 10.35 -8.80 -5.12
N SER A 138 9.96 -9.59 -4.11
CA SER A 138 10.30 -9.35 -2.70
C SER A 138 11.79 -9.47 -2.39
N SER A 139 12.59 -10.03 -3.29
CA SER A 139 14.06 -10.04 -3.19
C SER A 139 14.64 -8.63 -3.01
N LEU A 140 13.95 -7.59 -3.52
CA LEU A 140 14.32 -6.20 -3.28
C LEU A 140 14.32 -5.83 -1.78
N ILE A 141 13.42 -6.40 -0.98
CA ILE A 141 13.34 -6.15 0.47
C ILE A 141 14.59 -6.66 1.16
N MET A 142 15.06 -7.85 0.75
CA MET A 142 16.26 -8.46 1.32
C MET A 142 17.53 -7.65 1.01
N GLU A 143 17.58 -6.97 -0.14
CA GLU A 143 18.69 -6.07 -0.49
C GLU A 143 18.65 -4.73 0.29
N THR A 144 17.53 -4.38 0.92
CA THR A 144 17.34 -3.08 1.60
C THR A 144 17.57 -3.11 3.11
N GLY A 145 17.97 -4.26 3.68
CA GLY A 145 18.47 -4.32 5.06
C GLY A 145 17.41 -4.26 6.16
N ILE A 146 16.20 -4.72 5.90
CA ILE A 146 15.20 -4.98 6.96
C ILE A 146 15.53 -6.36 7.56
N GLU A 147 16.72 -6.46 8.18
CA GLU A 147 17.27 -7.75 8.64
C GLU A 147 16.78 -8.18 10.04
N ASP A 148 16.12 -7.30 10.80
CA ASP A 148 15.91 -7.52 12.24
C ASP A 148 14.64 -8.29 12.62
N ASP A 149 13.79 -8.65 11.64
CA ASP A 149 12.60 -9.46 11.92
C ASP A 149 12.49 -10.64 10.94
N ARG A 150 13.13 -11.75 11.31
CA ARG A 150 13.10 -13.00 10.51
C ARG A 150 11.67 -13.50 10.27
N GLU A 151 10.80 -13.38 11.25
CA GLU A 151 9.41 -13.79 11.14
C GLU A 151 8.67 -12.91 10.13
N HIS A 152 8.92 -11.61 10.16
CA HIS A 152 8.38 -10.64 9.21
C HIS A 152 8.95 -10.86 7.80
N ALA A 153 10.26 -11.06 7.66
CA ALA A 153 10.91 -11.32 6.38
C ALA A 153 10.42 -12.65 5.76
N GLU A 154 10.30 -13.72 6.55
CA GLU A 154 9.78 -15.01 6.10
C GLU A 154 8.31 -14.93 5.68
N PHE A 155 7.51 -14.15 6.40
CA PHE A 155 6.11 -13.89 6.05
C PHE A 155 6.01 -13.06 4.78
N MET A 156 6.83 -12.03 4.64
CA MET A 156 6.90 -11.17 3.45
C MET A 156 7.36 -11.95 2.21
N SER A 157 8.30 -12.88 2.36
CA SER A 157 8.80 -13.72 1.25
C SER A 157 7.74 -14.64 0.64
N ARG A 158 6.70 -14.98 1.40
CA ARG A 158 5.61 -15.87 0.96
C ARG A 158 4.49 -15.15 0.21
N THR A 159 4.46 -13.82 0.21
CA THR A 159 3.26 -13.07 -0.19
C THR A 159 3.46 -12.10 -1.35
N CYS A 160 4.59 -12.10 -2.04
CA CYS A 160 4.99 -10.93 -2.78
C CYS A 160 5.22 -11.08 -4.26
N LEU A 161 4.36 -10.48 -4.99
CA LEU A 161 4.66 -9.77 -6.23
C LEU A 161 3.92 -8.43 -6.17
N CYS A 162 4.62 -7.30 -6.38
CA CYS A 162 4.01 -6.00 -6.53
C CYS A 162 4.73 -5.12 -7.53
N LEU A 163 3.95 -4.34 -8.18
CA LEU A 163 4.29 -3.30 -9.14
C LEU A 163 5.36 -2.33 -8.65
#